data_b322b8ec2dda6db235083c671a22d7f5
#
_entry.id   b322b8ec2dda6db235083c671a22d7f5
#
_cell.length_a   1.000
_cell.length_b   1.000
_cell.length_c   1.000
_cell.angle_alpha   90.00
_cell.angle_beta   90.00
_cell.angle_gamma   90.00
#
_symmetry.space_group_name_H-M   'P 1'
#
loop_
_entity.id
_entity.type
_entity.pdbx_description
1 polymer ?
#
loop_
_entity_poly.entity_id
_entity_poly.type
_entity_poly.pdbx_seq_one_letter_code
_entity_poly.pdbx_strand_id
1 'polypeptide(L)'
;MILNLHGLNGSSYNTNYKLLIDLYSKDFIISPQMDYILTSPTEILDRLKRYKDIDYIVGNSFGGFYAYVLSNMCNIPCLLVNPCIPPERYIPFLVEEYEFTDELINLMAENLMNPNLVYMILGMQDDVLLPVYTEQIVHTTKVWKIQGGHSLSNN
;
A
#
# COMPACT_ATOMS: atom_id res chain seq x y z
N MET A 1 7.08 -15.65 -3.73
CA MET A 1 6.55 -15.19 -2.43
C MET A 1 5.64 -13.98 -2.62
N ILE A 2 4.64 -13.80 -1.76
CA ILE A 2 3.77 -12.60 -1.74
C ILE A 2 4.13 -11.78 -0.49
N LEU A 3 4.47 -10.51 -0.69
CA LEU A 3 4.71 -9.57 0.40
C LEU A 3 3.42 -8.78 0.68
N ASN A 4 2.87 -8.91 1.89
CA ASN A 4 1.66 -8.22 2.32
C ASN A 4 1.99 -7.09 3.29
N LEU A 5 1.56 -5.87 2.98
CA LEU A 5 1.80 -4.66 3.76
C LEU A 5 0.48 -4.11 4.31
N HIS A 6 0.37 -4.06 5.64
CA HIS A 6 -0.82 -3.53 6.34
C HIS A 6 -0.90 -2.00 6.29
N GLY A 7 -2.06 -1.43 6.59
CA GLY A 7 -2.26 0.01 6.70
C GLY A 7 -1.72 0.61 8.01
N LEU A 8 -1.84 1.94 8.12
CA LEU A 8 -1.51 2.69 9.34
C LEU A 8 -2.26 2.11 10.54
N ASN A 9 -1.60 1.97 11.68
CA ASN A 9 -2.14 1.34 12.89
C ASN A 9 -2.68 -0.09 12.70
N GLY A 10 -2.37 -0.72 11.58
CA GLY A 10 -2.77 -2.07 11.27
C GLY A 10 -1.85 -3.13 11.86
N SER A 11 -2.04 -4.36 11.40
CA SER A 11 -1.30 -5.52 11.88
C SER A 11 -0.89 -6.42 10.73
N SER A 12 0.20 -7.17 10.93
CA SER A 12 0.64 -8.22 10.01
C SER A 12 -0.42 -9.30 9.74
N TYR A 13 -1.42 -9.45 10.63
CA TYR A 13 -2.56 -10.36 10.51
C TYR A 13 -3.83 -9.68 9.99
N ASN A 14 -3.69 -8.71 9.09
CA ASN A 14 -4.81 -7.96 8.52
C ASN A 14 -5.73 -8.83 7.64
N THR A 15 -6.82 -8.23 7.13
CA THR A 15 -7.80 -8.93 6.28
C THR A 15 -7.14 -9.49 5.02
N ASN A 16 -6.24 -8.74 4.38
CA ASN A 16 -5.53 -9.24 3.20
C ASN A 16 -4.69 -10.48 3.51
N TYR A 17 -3.97 -10.49 4.64
CA TYR A 17 -3.21 -11.67 5.07
C TYR A 17 -4.11 -12.91 5.20
N LYS A 18 -5.25 -12.76 5.86
CA LYS A 18 -6.21 -13.87 6.05
C LYS A 18 -6.69 -14.41 4.71
N LEU A 19 -7.09 -13.53 3.79
CA LEU A 19 -7.53 -13.93 2.44
C LEU A 19 -6.40 -14.60 1.64
N LEU A 20 -5.18 -14.09 1.76
CA LEU A 20 -4.02 -14.66 1.06
C LEU A 20 -3.67 -16.06 1.55
N ILE A 21 -3.72 -16.33 2.86
CA ILE A 21 -3.46 -17.69 3.38
C ILE A 21 -4.58 -18.68 3.06
N ASP A 22 -5.82 -18.20 2.84
CA ASP A 22 -6.93 -19.04 2.39
C ASP A 22 -6.80 -19.42 0.90
N LEU A 23 -6.22 -18.53 0.08
CA LEU A 23 -6.02 -18.74 -1.36
C LEU A 23 -4.72 -19.46 -1.69
N TYR A 24 -3.68 -19.24 -0.88
CA TYR A 24 -2.33 -19.78 -1.05
C TYR A 24 -1.91 -20.49 0.23
N SER A 25 -0.75 -21.09 0.29
CA SER A 25 -0.21 -21.57 1.57
C SER A 25 0.40 -20.41 2.36
N LYS A 26 0.31 -20.49 3.71
CA LYS A 26 0.98 -19.54 4.62
C LYS A 26 2.48 -19.41 4.32
N ASP A 27 3.10 -20.48 3.86
CA ASP A 27 4.53 -20.54 3.56
C ASP A 27 4.94 -19.63 2.38
N PHE A 28 3.97 -19.17 1.57
CA PHE A 28 4.19 -18.24 0.46
C PHE A 28 3.93 -16.78 0.81
N ILE A 29 3.52 -16.48 2.05
CA ILE A 29 3.13 -15.12 2.47
C ILE A 29 4.13 -14.56 3.48
N ILE A 30 4.73 -13.43 3.15
CA ILE A 30 5.52 -12.60 4.06
C ILE A 30 4.66 -11.40 4.45
N SER A 31 4.38 -11.26 5.73
CA SER A 31 3.56 -10.15 6.25
C SER A 31 4.24 -9.54 7.48
N PRO A 32 5.18 -8.61 7.27
CA PRO A 32 5.90 -7.98 8.37
C PRO A 32 5.00 -7.03 9.16
N GLN A 33 5.26 -6.92 10.46
CA GLN A 33 4.72 -5.83 11.27
C GLN A 33 5.53 -4.56 11.00
N MET A 34 4.85 -3.48 10.63
CA MET A 34 5.46 -2.21 10.27
C MET A 34 5.16 -1.15 11.31
N ASP A 35 6.16 -0.36 11.67
CA ASP A 35 6.00 0.88 12.42
C ASP A 35 6.16 2.06 11.46
N TYR A 36 5.05 2.56 10.96
CA TYR A 36 5.02 3.66 10.00
C TYR A 36 5.15 5.05 10.63
N ILE A 37 5.05 5.15 11.94
CA ILE A 37 5.07 6.43 12.67
C ILE A 37 6.48 6.78 13.10
N LEU A 38 7.18 5.82 13.69
CA LEU A 38 8.51 6.04 14.29
C LEU A 38 9.68 5.66 13.38
N THR A 39 9.40 5.04 12.22
CA THR A 39 10.42 4.64 11.26
C THR A 39 10.30 5.48 9.99
N SER A 40 11.42 6.03 9.50
CA SER A 40 11.40 6.82 8.29
C SER A 40 10.99 5.99 7.05
N PRO A 41 10.30 6.59 6.07
CA PRO A 41 9.89 5.91 4.85
C PRO A 41 11.03 5.22 4.10
N THR A 42 12.18 5.88 4.01
CA THR A 42 13.38 5.31 3.37
C THR A 42 13.87 4.07 4.12
N GLU A 43 13.93 4.11 5.44
CA GLU A 43 14.34 2.96 6.26
C GLU A 43 13.35 1.79 6.11
N ILE A 44 12.05 2.07 6.07
CA ILE A 44 11.02 1.05 5.82
C ILE A 44 11.28 0.38 4.47
N LEU A 45 11.47 1.14 3.40
CA LEU A 45 11.75 0.59 2.07
C LEU A 45 13.03 -0.22 2.04
N ASP A 46 14.08 0.22 2.74
CA ASP A 46 15.33 -0.53 2.83
C ASP A 46 15.19 -1.85 3.58
N ARG A 47 14.34 -1.90 4.60
CA ARG A 47 13.99 -3.16 5.28
C ARG A 47 13.19 -4.07 4.35
N LEU A 48 12.21 -3.54 3.61
CA LEU A 48 11.37 -4.32 2.70
C LEU A 48 12.16 -4.89 1.53
N LYS A 49 13.13 -4.18 0.99
CA LYS A 49 14.04 -4.65 -0.09
C LYS A 49 14.92 -5.85 0.32
N ARG A 50 15.04 -6.15 1.60
CA ARG A 50 15.81 -7.32 2.09
C ARG A 50 15.07 -8.64 1.89
N TYR A 51 13.75 -8.62 1.77
CA TYR A 51 12.99 -9.83 1.43
C TYR A 51 13.32 -10.25 -0.01
N LYS A 52 13.63 -11.54 -0.19
CA LYS A 52 14.03 -12.12 -1.47
C LYS A 52 12.88 -12.94 -2.06
N ASP A 53 12.99 -13.21 -3.35
CA ASP A 53 12.05 -14.07 -4.08
C ASP A 53 10.59 -13.59 -3.97
N ILE A 54 10.41 -12.27 -3.95
CA ILE A 54 9.08 -11.65 -3.97
C ILE A 54 8.59 -11.58 -5.41
N ASP A 55 7.48 -12.27 -5.69
CA ASP A 55 6.82 -12.30 -7.00
C ASP A 55 5.69 -11.26 -7.08
N TYR A 56 5.07 -10.94 -5.94
CA TYR A 56 3.93 -10.04 -5.83
C TYR A 56 3.95 -9.24 -4.53
N ILE A 57 3.45 -8.00 -4.60
CA ILE A 57 3.27 -7.14 -3.41
C ILE A 57 1.78 -6.81 -3.29
N VAL A 58 1.22 -6.97 -2.09
CA VAL A 58 -0.14 -6.53 -1.76
C VAL A 58 -0.06 -5.50 -0.66
N GLY A 59 -0.67 -4.34 -0.85
CA GLY A 59 -0.68 -3.29 0.17
C GLY A 59 -2.02 -2.61 0.28
N ASN A 60 -2.49 -2.36 1.51
CA ASN A 60 -3.70 -1.59 1.74
C ASN A 60 -3.41 -0.29 2.49
N SER A 61 -4.19 0.75 2.20
CA SER A 61 -4.08 2.05 2.86
C SER A 61 -2.64 2.58 2.78
N PHE A 62 -2.02 2.94 3.89
CA PHE A 62 -0.62 3.41 3.90
C PHE A 62 0.38 2.33 3.46
N GLY A 63 0.11 1.05 3.74
CA GLY A 63 0.88 -0.07 3.15
C GLY A 63 0.77 -0.13 1.63
N GLY A 64 -0.32 0.38 1.05
CA GLY A 64 -0.48 0.54 -0.40
C GLY A 64 0.48 1.55 -1.01
N PHE A 65 0.78 2.65 -0.32
CA PHE A 65 1.84 3.58 -0.75
C PHE A 65 3.21 2.89 -0.82
N TYR A 66 3.60 2.16 0.22
CA TYR A 66 4.88 1.42 0.21
C TYR A 66 4.92 0.31 -0.84
N ALA A 67 3.80 -0.40 -1.04
CA ALA A 67 3.68 -1.40 -2.11
C ALA A 67 3.88 -0.77 -3.50
N TYR A 68 3.31 0.41 -3.73
CA TYR A 68 3.45 1.17 -4.96
C TYR A 68 4.91 1.58 -5.22
N VAL A 69 5.58 2.21 -4.25
CA VAL A 69 6.97 2.65 -4.37
C VAL A 69 7.90 1.45 -4.57
N LEU A 70 7.76 0.41 -3.74
CA LEU A 70 8.59 -0.80 -3.81
C LEU A 70 8.41 -1.56 -5.13
N SER A 71 7.17 -1.63 -5.65
CA SER A 71 6.84 -2.20 -6.96
C SER A 71 7.65 -1.54 -8.08
N ASN A 72 7.67 -0.22 -8.11
CA ASN A 72 8.44 0.53 -9.10
C ASN A 72 9.95 0.35 -8.93
N MET A 73 10.46 0.44 -7.70
CA MET A 73 11.90 0.28 -7.42
C MET A 73 12.43 -1.11 -7.79
N CYS A 74 11.62 -2.15 -7.59
CA CYS A 74 12.04 -3.55 -7.76
C CYS A 74 11.48 -4.20 -9.04
N ASN A 75 10.65 -3.50 -9.80
CA ASN A 75 9.95 -4.02 -10.99
C ASN A 75 9.11 -5.27 -10.67
N ILE A 76 8.39 -5.26 -9.55
CA ILE A 76 7.53 -6.34 -9.07
C ILE A 76 6.07 -5.90 -9.17
N PRO A 77 5.13 -6.71 -9.73
CA PRO A 77 3.73 -6.36 -9.76
C PRO A 77 3.12 -6.21 -8.36
N CYS A 78 2.19 -5.26 -8.22
CA CYS A 78 1.51 -5.00 -6.96
C CYS A 78 -0.01 -4.90 -7.10
N LEU A 79 -0.71 -5.29 -6.04
CA LEU A 79 -2.12 -5.03 -5.83
C LEU A 79 -2.28 -4.00 -4.71
N LEU A 80 -2.88 -2.88 -5.04
CA LEU A 80 -3.18 -1.79 -4.12
C LEU A 80 -4.65 -1.84 -3.72
N VAL A 81 -4.93 -1.83 -2.43
CA VAL A 81 -6.28 -1.85 -1.88
C VAL A 81 -6.52 -0.56 -1.10
N ASN A 82 -7.39 0.30 -1.61
CA ASN A 82 -7.61 1.65 -1.06
C ASN A 82 -6.28 2.33 -0.67
N PRO A 83 -5.32 2.50 -1.58
CA PRO A 83 -3.99 2.97 -1.23
C PRO A 83 -3.99 4.43 -0.79
N CYS A 84 -3.18 4.75 0.21
CA CYS A 84 -2.94 6.12 0.66
C CYS A 84 -2.02 6.83 -0.33
N ILE A 85 -2.58 7.30 -1.45
CA ILE A 85 -1.88 7.99 -2.52
C ILE A 85 -2.69 9.23 -2.96
N PRO A 86 -2.11 10.41 -2.87
CA PRO A 86 -0.76 10.72 -2.39
C PRO A 86 -0.69 10.77 -0.86
N PRO A 87 0.33 10.18 -0.22
CA PRO A 87 0.39 10.03 1.23
C PRO A 87 0.50 11.35 1.99
N GLU A 88 1.20 12.34 1.45
CA GLU A 88 1.37 13.66 2.07
C GLU A 88 0.06 14.44 2.24
N ARG A 89 -0.97 14.04 1.50
CA ARG A 89 -2.30 14.63 1.61
C ARG A 89 -3.08 14.13 2.83
N TYR A 90 -2.75 12.94 3.31
CA TYR A 90 -3.55 12.24 4.33
C TYR A 90 -2.79 12.03 5.63
N ILE A 91 -1.54 11.59 5.56
CA ILE A 91 -0.80 11.17 6.74
C ILE A 91 -0.63 12.28 7.77
N PRO A 92 -0.33 13.56 7.41
CA PRO A 92 -0.23 14.64 8.39
C PRO A 92 -1.54 14.95 9.14
N PHE A 93 -2.69 14.52 8.60
CA PHE A 93 -3.99 14.66 9.26
C PHE A 93 -4.37 13.43 10.09
N LEU A 94 -3.80 12.26 9.77
CA LEU A 94 -4.06 11.00 10.46
C LEU A 94 -3.07 10.74 11.61
N VAL A 95 -1.91 11.37 11.55
CA VAL A 95 -0.82 11.23 12.53
C VAL A 95 -0.37 12.62 12.96
N GLU A 96 -0.61 12.95 14.22
CA GLU A 96 -0.17 14.21 14.82
C GLU A 96 1.38 14.29 14.80
N GLU A 97 1.91 15.45 14.40
CA GLU A 97 3.36 15.70 14.34
C GLU A 97 4.16 14.67 13.52
N TYR A 98 3.60 14.19 12.38
CA TYR A 98 4.33 13.28 11.50
C TYR A 98 5.57 13.94 10.89
N GLU A 99 6.76 13.43 11.25
CA GLU A 99 8.05 14.08 10.95
C GLU A 99 8.56 13.84 9.52
N PHE A 100 8.04 12.81 8.79
CA PHE A 100 8.61 12.35 7.52
C PHE A 100 7.82 12.78 6.29
N THR A 101 7.04 13.86 6.36
CA THR A 101 6.19 14.32 5.23
C THR A 101 7.01 14.61 3.97
N ASP A 102 8.16 15.28 4.11
CA ASP A 102 9.03 15.60 2.98
C ASP A 102 9.61 14.36 2.31
N GLU A 103 9.92 13.32 3.08
CA GLU A 103 10.34 12.02 2.51
C GLU A 103 9.24 11.37 1.68
N LEU A 104 7.98 11.42 2.15
CA LEU A 104 6.84 10.89 1.39
C LEU A 104 6.69 11.61 0.04
N ILE A 105 6.79 12.94 0.04
CA ILE A 105 6.73 13.76 -1.18
C ILE A 105 7.84 13.37 -2.15
N ASN A 106 9.08 13.27 -1.67
CA ASN A 106 10.23 12.92 -2.49
C ASN A 106 10.10 11.52 -3.07
N LEU A 107 9.69 10.53 -2.29
CA LEU A 107 9.48 9.16 -2.76
C LEU A 107 8.39 9.07 -3.84
N MET A 108 7.31 9.87 -3.73
CA MET A 108 6.30 9.95 -4.77
C MET A 108 6.86 10.57 -6.06
N ALA A 109 7.64 11.63 -5.95
CA ALA A 109 8.21 12.35 -7.10
C ALA A 109 9.29 11.53 -7.84
N GLU A 110 10.09 10.76 -7.12
CA GLU A 110 11.20 9.98 -7.67
C GLU A 110 10.77 8.66 -8.32
N ASN A 111 9.61 8.13 -7.93
CA ASN A 111 9.12 6.84 -8.41
C ASN A 111 8.08 7.02 -9.50
N LEU A 112 8.55 7.26 -10.74
CA LEU A 112 7.69 7.26 -11.91
C LEU A 112 7.03 5.90 -12.08
N MET A 113 5.71 5.91 -12.19
CA MET A 113 4.89 4.72 -12.22
C MET A 113 5.08 3.90 -13.50
N ASN A 114 5.22 2.58 -13.34
CA ASN A 114 4.95 1.64 -14.41
C ASN A 114 3.51 1.11 -14.29
N PRO A 115 2.54 1.62 -15.08
CA PRO A 115 1.14 1.26 -14.94
C PRO A 115 0.86 -0.22 -15.25
N ASN A 116 1.79 -0.90 -15.92
CA ASN A 116 1.67 -2.33 -16.23
C ASN A 116 1.86 -3.22 -15.00
N LEU A 117 2.52 -2.72 -13.96
CA LEU A 117 2.77 -3.45 -12.71
C LEU A 117 1.66 -3.27 -11.68
N VAL A 118 0.79 -2.27 -11.84
CA VAL A 118 -0.16 -1.86 -10.80
C VAL A 118 -1.56 -2.36 -11.09
N TYR A 119 -2.10 -3.10 -10.13
CA TYR A 119 -3.50 -3.51 -10.01
C TYR A 119 -4.10 -2.77 -8.82
N MET A 120 -5.35 -2.32 -8.91
CA MET A 120 -5.95 -1.50 -7.86
C MET A 120 -7.40 -1.88 -7.58
N ILE A 121 -7.76 -1.95 -6.30
CA ILE A 121 -9.14 -2.08 -5.83
C ILE A 121 -9.48 -0.82 -5.03
N LEU A 122 -10.58 -0.16 -5.39
CA LEU A 122 -11.07 1.05 -4.75
C LEU A 122 -12.48 0.84 -4.20
N GLY A 123 -12.65 1.08 -2.91
CA GLY A 123 -13.96 1.22 -2.27
C GLY A 123 -14.54 2.59 -2.55
N MET A 124 -15.64 2.65 -3.29
CA MET A 124 -16.20 3.93 -3.74
C MET A 124 -16.91 4.73 -2.64
N GLN A 125 -17.03 4.15 -1.44
CA GLN A 125 -17.57 4.76 -0.23
C GLN A 125 -16.47 4.99 0.82
N ASP A 126 -15.18 4.98 0.39
CA ASP A 126 -14.06 5.31 1.26
C ASP A 126 -14.12 6.80 1.63
N ASP A 127 -14.35 7.07 2.91
CA ASP A 127 -14.44 8.41 3.50
C ASP A 127 -13.13 8.87 4.16
N VAL A 128 -12.14 7.98 4.23
CA VAL A 128 -10.80 8.27 4.76
C VAL A 128 -9.86 8.69 3.62
N LEU A 129 -9.82 7.88 2.56
CA LEU A 129 -8.96 8.10 1.39
C LEU A 129 -9.85 8.23 0.14
N LEU A 130 -10.03 9.45 -0.34
CA LEU A 130 -10.94 9.70 -1.45
C LEU A 130 -10.43 9.05 -2.75
N PRO A 131 -11.14 8.09 -3.34
CA PRO A 131 -10.68 7.31 -4.50
C PRO A 131 -10.30 8.17 -5.70
N VAL A 132 -10.97 9.32 -5.88
CA VAL A 132 -10.75 10.24 -7.00
C VAL A 132 -9.31 10.77 -7.06
N TYR A 133 -8.66 11.01 -5.93
CA TYR A 133 -7.28 11.50 -5.91
C TYR A 133 -6.29 10.40 -6.28
N THR A 134 -6.53 9.20 -5.78
CA THR A 134 -5.71 8.03 -6.14
C THR A 134 -5.77 7.78 -7.65
N GLU A 135 -6.97 7.82 -8.25
CA GLU A 135 -7.14 7.61 -9.70
C GLU A 135 -6.47 8.69 -10.55
N GLN A 136 -6.40 9.92 -10.06
CA GLN A 136 -5.70 11.02 -10.77
C GLN A 136 -4.18 10.83 -10.81
N ILE A 137 -3.63 10.09 -9.87
CA ILE A 137 -2.18 9.88 -9.72
C ILE A 137 -1.78 8.51 -10.27
N VAL A 138 -2.52 7.47 -9.91
CA VAL A 138 -2.23 6.09 -10.31
C VAL A 138 -2.90 5.79 -11.66
N HIS A 139 -2.18 6.04 -12.76
CA HIS A 139 -2.68 5.87 -14.11
C HIS A 139 -2.62 4.40 -14.57
N THR A 140 -3.37 3.51 -13.90
CA THR A 140 -3.51 2.12 -14.35
C THR A 140 -4.89 1.87 -14.93
N THR A 141 -4.98 0.98 -15.94
CA THR A 141 -6.27 0.51 -16.49
C THR A 141 -6.84 -0.69 -15.74
N LYS A 142 -6.07 -1.24 -14.78
CA LYS A 142 -6.42 -2.44 -14.01
C LYS A 142 -7.01 -2.02 -12.66
N VAL A 143 -8.19 -1.38 -12.70
CA VAL A 143 -8.88 -0.85 -11.51
C VAL A 143 -10.23 -1.52 -11.36
N TRP A 144 -10.48 -2.06 -10.17
CA TRP A 144 -11.80 -2.54 -9.76
C TRP A 144 -12.40 -1.58 -8.75
N LYS A 145 -13.56 -1.03 -9.11
CA LYS A 145 -14.35 -0.16 -8.24
C LYS A 145 -15.46 -0.98 -7.62
N ILE A 146 -15.48 -1.05 -6.31
CA ILE A 146 -16.47 -1.83 -5.58
C ILE A 146 -17.23 -0.96 -4.59
N GLN A 147 -18.45 -1.37 -4.24
CA GLN A 147 -19.14 -0.76 -3.10
C GLN A 147 -18.43 -1.20 -1.82
N GLY A 148 -18.04 -0.23 -1.00
CA GLY A 148 -17.37 -0.47 0.27
C GLY A 148 -16.62 0.77 0.73
N GLY A 149 -16.39 0.85 2.04
CA GLY A 149 -15.62 1.89 2.69
C GLY A 149 -14.12 1.60 2.68
N HIS A 150 -13.40 2.24 3.58
CA HIS A 150 -11.93 2.13 3.67
C HIS A 150 -11.43 0.70 3.86
N SER A 151 -12.11 -0.11 4.65
CA SER A 151 -11.76 -1.53 4.89
C SER A 151 -12.38 -2.51 3.89
N LEU A 152 -13.06 -2.02 2.85
CA LEU A 152 -13.85 -2.80 1.87
C LEU A 152 -14.97 -3.66 2.50
N SER A 153 -15.20 -3.60 3.79
CA SER A 153 -16.35 -4.23 4.44
C SER A 153 -17.61 -3.40 4.17
N ASN A 154 -18.68 -4.04 3.74
CA ASN A 154 -20.01 -3.43 3.81
C ASN A 154 -20.40 -3.39 5.29
N ASN A 155 -20.54 -2.21 5.85
CA ASN A 155 -21.18 -2.02 7.15
C ASN A 155 -22.68 -2.21 7.04
#